data_b874b51c530a76aba11c2ee65497696c
#
_entry.id   b874b51c530a76aba11c2ee65497696c
#
_cell.length_a   1.000
_cell.length_b   1.000
_cell.length_c   1.000
_cell.angle_alpha   90.00
_cell.angle_beta   90.00
_cell.angle_gamma   90.00
#
_symmetry.space_group_name_H-M   'P 1'
#
loop_
_entity.id
_entity.type
_entity.pdbx_description
1 polymer ?
#
loop_
_entity_poly.entity_id
_entity_poly.type
_entity_poly.pdbx_seq_one_letter_code
_entity_poly.pdbx_strand_id
1 'polypeptide(L)'
;MPKTGTGRTAVARLGDIVQLGPHRLICGDATDPIVLRRLMEGDPPARLVLTDEPYNVKISGHVTGGAHREFAMASGEMSDEEFLAFNVAWIEAALPHLCDGGVLGTFIDWRGAPTVAAAAAKLGLTPLNLIVWAKTNAGMGSLYRSQHELLPLFKKGDAPHVNNIELGKRGRWRS
;
A
#
# COMPACT_ATOMS: atom_id res chain seq x y z
N MET A 1 21.53 14.24 14.89
CA MET A 1 20.84 14.63 13.63
C MET A 1 21.80 14.38 12.50
N PRO A 2 21.55 13.44 11.56
CA PRO A 2 22.40 13.32 10.37
C PRO A 2 22.15 14.56 9.51
N LYS A 3 23.22 15.27 9.17
CA LYS A 3 23.18 16.38 8.23
C LYS A 3 22.72 15.83 6.88
N THR A 4 21.60 16.34 6.36
CA THR A 4 21.18 16.11 4.99
C THR A 4 22.27 16.60 4.05
N GLY A 5 23.02 15.66 3.45
CA GLY A 5 24.07 15.98 2.50
C GLY A 5 23.45 16.63 1.26
N THR A 6 23.64 17.92 1.15
CA THR A 6 23.42 18.67 -0.08
C THR A 6 24.39 18.15 -1.13
N GLY A 7 23.87 17.60 -2.24
CA GLY A 7 24.66 17.39 -3.45
C GLY A 7 24.85 15.96 -3.94
N ARG A 8 24.11 14.96 -3.47
CA ARG A 8 24.10 13.66 -4.15
C ARG A 8 23.14 13.70 -5.34
N THR A 9 23.69 13.63 -6.52
CA THR A 9 22.91 13.38 -7.75
C THR A 9 22.18 12.04 -7.59
N ALA A 10 20.88 12.00 -7.90
CA ALA A 10 20.13 10.76 -7.91
C ALA A 10 20.79 9.78 -8.88
N VAL A 11 21.13 8.59 -8.39
CA VAL A 11 21.79 7.55 -9.20
C VAL A 11 20.75 6.68 -9.90
N ALA A 12 19.59 6.44 -9.26
CA ALA A 12 18.52 5.65 -9.83
C ALA A 12 17.69 6.46 -10.84
N ARG A 13 17.34 5.85 -11.97
CA ARG A 13 16.50 6.40 -13.04
C ARG A 13 15.21 5.59 -13.15
N LEU A 14 14.17 6.19 -13.72
CA LEU A 14 12.94 5.45 -14.06
C LEU A 14 13.26 4.24 -14.93
N GLY A 15 12.76 3.09 -14.52
CA GLY A 15 12.98 1.82 -15.18
C GLY A 15 14.21 1.04 -14.71
N ASP A 16 15.07 1.61 -13.86
CA ASP A 16 16.19 0.87 -13.29
C ASP A 16 15.71 -0.23 -12.35
N ILE A 17 16.28 -1.42 -12.51
CA ILE A 17 16.08 -2.56 -11.62
C ILE A 17 17.37 -2.80 -10.86
N VAL A 18 17.28 -2.83 -9.54
CA VAL A 18 18.41 -3.11 -8.64
C VAL A 18 18.21 -4.47 -8.00
N GLN A 19 19.24 -5.34 -8.15
CA GLN A 19 19.25 -6.65 -7.49
C GLN A 19 19.85 -6.53 -6.08
N LEU A 20 19.12 -6.99 -5.07
CA LEU A 20 19.52 -6.98 -3.66
C LEU A 20 19.48 -8.41 -3.10
N GLY A 21 20.52 -9.20 -3.38
CA GLY A 21 20.50 -10.63 -3.11
C GLY A 21 19.39 -11.33 -3.88
N PRO A 22 18.43 -12.02 -3.22
CA PRO A 22 17.30 -12.65 -3.88
C PRO A 22 16.17 -11.65 -4.19
N HIS A 23 16.26 -10.40 -3.76
CA HIS A 23 15.22 -9.38 -3.91
C HIS A 23 15.51 -8.45 -5.08
N ARG A 24 14.46 -7.90 -5.66
CA ARG A 24 14.53 -6.87 -6.71
C ARG A 24 13.79 -5.61 -6.28
N LEU A 25 14.33 -4.48 -6.68
CA LEU A 25 13.71 -3.18 -6.56
C LEU A 25 13.64 -2.53 -7.93
N ILE A 26 12.51 -1.99 -8.31
CA ILE A 26 12.36 -1.19 -9.54
C ILE A 26 11.99 0.25 -9.18
N CYS A 27 12.60 1.21 -9.87
CA CYS A 27 12.18 2.60 -9.83
C CYS A 27 11.15 2.83 -10.91
N GLY A 28 9.87 2.99 -10.56
CA GLY A 28 8.80 3.12 -11.54
C GLY A 28 7.45 3.48 -10.94
N ASP A 29 6.46 3.65 -11.78
CA ASP A 29 5.08 3.90 -11.41
C ASP A 29 4.37 2.57 -11.16
N ALA A 30 3.84 2.37 -9.95
CA ALA A 30 3.13 1.14 -9.58
C ALA A 30 1.75 1.00 -10.24
N THR A 31 1.23 2.05 -10.86
CA THR A 31 0.01 2.00 -11.68
C THR A 31 0.27 1.51 -13.11
N ASP A 32 1.56 1.45 -13.53
CA ASP A 32 1.95 0.95 -14.84
C ASP A 32 2.15 -0.58 -14.81
N PRO A 33 1.30 -1.37 -15.52
CA PRO A 33 1.43 -2.83 -15.55
C PRO A 33 2.73 -3.30 -16.19
N ILE A 34 3.39 -2.47 -17.01
CA ILE A 34 4.69 -2.80 -17.62
C ILE A 34 5.77 -2.83 -16.54
N VAL A 35 5.73 -1.89 -15.62
CA VAL A 35 6.69 -1.80 -14.50
C VAL A 35 6.60 -3.05 -13.63
N LEU A 36 5.38 -3.44 -13.22
CA LEU A 36 5.19 -4.62 -12.38
C LEU A 36 5.55 -5.92 -13.12
N ARG A 37 5.21 -6.03 -14.40
CA ARG A 37 5.63 -7.17 -15.22
C ARG A 37 7.15 -7.32 -15.28
N ARG A 38 7.90 -6.22 -15.45
CA ARG A 38 9.37 -6.24 -15.45
C ARG A 38 9.93 -6.60 -14.08
N LEU A 39 9.33 -6.10 -12.98
CA LEU A 39 9.74 -6.44 -11.63
C LEU A 39 9.60 -7.94 -11.36
N MET A 40 8.51 -8.53 -11.82
CA MET A 40 8.13 -9.93 -11.56
C MET A 40 8.63 -10.92 -12.63
N GLU A 41 9.40 -10.44 -13.62
CA GLU A 41 9.89 -11.27 -14.71
C GLU A 41 10.70 -12.46 -14.20
N GLY A 42 10.29 -13.69 -14.60
CA GLY A 42 10.93 -14.94 -14.19
C GLY A 42 10.54 -15.45 -12.80
N ASP A 43 9.78 -14.71 -12.01
CA ASP A 43 9.30 -15.16 -10.71
C ASP A 43 7.91 -15.80 -10.79
N PRO A 44 7.59 -16.74 -9.89
CA PRO A 44 6.23 -17.23 -9.74
C PRO A 44 5.30 -16.11 -9.21
N PRO A 45 3.98 -16.23 -9.40
CA PRO A 45 3.04 -15.29 -8.84
C PRO A 45 3.20 -15.12 -7.33
N ALA A 46 3.13 -13.88 -6.86
CA ALA A 46 3.22 -13.55 -5.46
C ALA A 46 2.05 -14.15 -4.66
N ARG A 47 2.28 -14.47 -3.40
CA ARG A 47 1.23 -14.88 -2.45
C ARG A 47 0.69 -13.71 -1.64
N LEU A 48 1.46 -12.63 -1.56
CA LEU A 48 1.12 -11.41 -0.86
C LEU A 48 1.55 -10.21 -1.68
N VAL A 49 0.64 -9.28 -1.85
CA VAL A 49 0.91 -7.89 -2.23
C VAL A 49 0.66 -7.04 -0.99
N LEU A 50 1.64 -6.25 -0.59
CA LEU A 50 1.54 -5.32 0.54
C LEU A 50 2.00 -3.95 0.07
N THR A 51 1.16 -2.95 0.21
CA THR A 51 1.41 -1.59 -0.28
C THR A 51 1.20 -0.53 0.80
N ASP A 52 1.83 0.60 0.59
CA ASP A 52 1.66 1.83 1.36
C ASP A 52 1.66 2.99 0.35
N GLU A 53 0.58 3.06 -0.42
CA GLU A 53 0.38 4.09 -1.45
C GLU A 53 0.00 5.43 -0.84
N PRO A 54 0.12 6.54 -1.58
CA PRO A 54 -0.32 7.85 -1.12
C PRO A 54 -1.81 7.89 -0.78
N TYR A 55 -2.16 8.48 0.38
CA TYR A 55 -3.52 8.46 0.95
C TYR A 55 -4.43 9.59 0.45
N ASN A 56 -4.01 10.35 -0.55
CA ASN A 56 -4.68 11.58 -1.00
C ASN A 56 -4.84 12.60 0.14
N VAL A 57 -3.81 12.78 0.95
CA VAL A 57 -3.76 13.72 2.08
C VAL A 57 -2.52 14.60 1.95
N LYS A 58 -2.70 15.92 2.09
CA LYS A 58 -1.58 16.87 2.07
C LYS A 58 -0.60 16.57 3.20
N ILE A 59 0.67 16.45 2.85
CA ILE A 59 1.75 16.25 3.83
C ILE A 59 2.03 17.58 4.55
N SER A 60 2.01 18.69 3.82
CA SER A 60 2.25 20.01 4.40
C SER A 60 1.17 20.39 5.42
N GLY A 61 1.60 20.65 6.67
CA GLY A 61 0.71 20.96 7.77
C GLY A 61 0.19 19.75 8.56
N HIS A 62 0.42 18.52 8.11
CA HIS A 62 0.00 17.31 8.80
C HIS A 62 1.14 16.47 9.39
N VAL A 63 2.39 16.74 9.00
CA VAL A 63 3.58 16.05 9.50
C VAL A 63 4.45 17.00 10.31
N THR A 64 4.72 16.65 11.56
CA THR A 64 5.63 17.38 12.44
C THR A 64 7.08 17.21 11.95
N GLY A 65 7.71 18.29 11.45
CA GLY A 65 9.11 18.24 11.04
C GLY A 65 9.45 18.90 9.68
N GLY A 66 8.50 19.42 8.97
CA GLY A 66 8.61 20.52 8.00
C GLY A 66 9.43 20.37 6.72
N ALA A 67 10.09 19.25 6.43
CA ALA A 67 10.94 19.12 5.24
C ALA A 67 10.60 17.93 4.32
N HIS A 68 9.40 17.36 4.46
CA HIS A 68 8.97 16.29 3.59
C HIS A 68 8.40 16.86 2.28
N ARG A 69 8.85 16.31 1.15
CA ARG A 69 8.27 16.62 -0.15
C ARG A 69 6.88 15.99 -0.24
N GLU A 70 5.95 16.69 -0.90
CA GLU A 70 4.68 16.10 -1.31
C GLU A 70 4.95 14.93 -2.25
N PHE A 71 4.05 13.94 -2.24
CA PHE A 71 4.06 12.88 -3.24
C PHE A 71 3.80 13.46 -4.63
N ALA A 72 4.22 12.75 -5.66
CA ALA A 72 3.99 13.16 -7.04
C ALA A 72 2.50 13.11 -7.44
N MET A 73 1.68 12.37 -6.67
CA MET A 73 0.24 12.22 -6.86
C MET A 73 -0.43 11.86 -5.54
N ALA A 74 -1.75 12.00 -5.47
CA ALA A 74 -2.59 11.68 -4.30
C ALA A 74 -2.10 12.39 -3.01
N SER A 75 -1.77 13.69 -3.13
CA SER A 75 -1.39 14.58 -2.04
C SER A 75 -2.53 15.51 -1.63
N GLY A 76 -3.79 15.08 -1.78
CA GLY A 76 -5.00 15.83 -1.45
C GLY A 76 -5.54 16.69 -2.60
N GLU A 77 -5.06 16.46 -3.81
CA GLU A 77 -5.52 17.12 -5.03
C GLU A 77 -6.61 16.34 -5.77
N MET A 78 -6.71 15.02 -5.53
CA MET A 78 -7.66 14.16 -6.22
C MET A 78 -9.07 14.30 -5.65
N SER A 79 -10.07 14.35 -6.54
CA SER A 79 -11.46 14.10 -6.19
C SER A 79 -11.67 12.65 -5.73
N ASP A 80 -12.84 12.33 -5.17
CA ASP A 80 -13.16 10.97 -4.74
C ASP A 80 -13.15 9.98 -5.93
N GLU A 81 -13.62 10.43 -7.10
CA GLU A 81 -13.62 9.62 -8.33
C GLU A 81 -12.19 9.39 -8.85
N GLU A 82 -11.34 10.41 -8.84
CA GLU A 82 -9.94 10.29 -9.25
C GLU A 82 -9.16 9.40 -8.29
N PHE A 83 -9.40 9.51 -6.98
CA PHE A 83 -8.75 8.65 -6.00
C PHE A 83 -9.24 7.20 -6.10
N LEU A 84 -10.51 6.97 -6.41
CA LEU A 84 -11.03 5.64 -6.72
C LEU A 84 -10.34 5.06 -7.98
N ALA A 85 -10.23 5.86 -9.03
CA ALA A 85 -9.57 5.44 -10.27
C ALA A 85 -8.08 5.12 -10.04
N PHE A 86 -7.37 5.91 -9.26
CA PHE A 86 -5.99 5.66 -8.85
C PHE A 86 -5.85 4.30 -8.12
N ASN A 87 -6.74 4.05 -7.13
CA ASN A 87 -6.72 2.77 -6.40
C ASN A 87 -7.05 1.58 -7.30
N VAL A 88 -8.00 1.72 -8.22
CA VAL A 88 -8.29 0.68 -9.22
C VAL A 88 -7.05 0.41 -10.08
N ALA A 89 -6.36 1.44 -10.55
CA ALA A 89 -5.24 1.29 -11.47
C ALA A 89 -4.07 0.49 -10.86
N TRP A 90 -3.60 0.83 -9.66
CA TRP A 90 -2.49 0.10 -9.05
C TRP A 90 -2.89 -1.33 -8.62
N ILE A 91 -4.13 -1.54 -8.14
CA ILE A 91 -4.63 -2.88 -7.83
C ILE A 91 -4.70 -3.72 -9.09
N GLU A 92 -5.29 -3.19 -10.16
CA GLU A 92 -5.42 -3.89 -11.45
C GLU A 92 -4.06 -4.26 -12.02
N ALA A 93 -3.06 -3.37 -11.94
CA ALA A 93 -1.69 -3.64 -12.36
C ALA A 93 -1.03 -4.77 -11.53
N ALA A 94 -1.34 -4.88 -10.24
CA ALA A 94 -0.78 -5.89 -9.36
C ALA A 94 -1.45 -7.28 -9.50
N LEU A 95 -2.74 -7.33 -9.83
CA LEU A 95 -3.53 -8.57 -9.85
C LEU A 95 -2.96 -9.68 -10.74
N PRO A 96 -2.43 -9.44 -11.97
CA PRO A 96 -1.82 -10.49 -12.77
C PRO A 96 -0.65 -11.21 -12.09
N HIS A 97 0.00 -10.53 -11.15
CA HIS A 97 1.16 -11.03 -10.43
C HIS A 97 0.83 -11.66 -9.08
N LEU A 98 -0.44 -11.63 -8.66
CA LEU A 98 -0.93 -12.27 -7.45
C LEU A 98 -1.57 -13.62 -7.81
N CYS A 99 -1.19 -14.70 -7.11
CA CYS A 99 -1.76 -16.04 -7.35
C CYS A 99 -3.24 -16.12 -6.94
N ASP A 100 -3.93 -17.14 -7.41
CA ASP A 100 -5.25 -17.49 -6.89
C ASP A 100 -5.14 -17.86 -5.40
N GLY A 101 -6.02 -17.34 -4.55
CA GLY A 101 -5.89 -17.41 -3.09
C GLY A 101 -4.86 -16.44 -2.50
N GLY A 102 -4.17 -15.67 -3.32
CA GLY A 102 -3.22 -14.64 -2.86
C GLY A 102 -3.91 -13.50 -2.12
N VAL A 103 -3.21 -12.89 -1.19
CA VAL A 103 -3.71 -11.81 -0.33
C VAL A 103 -3.14 -10.47 -0.78
N LEU A 104 -4.00 -9.46 -0.87
CA LEU A 104 -3.62 -8.08 -1.08
C LEU A 104 -3.96 -7.30 0.19
N GLY A 105 -2.99 -6.57 0.74
CA GLY A 105 -3.15 -5.66 1.85
C GLY A 105 -2.56 -4.30 1.52
N THR A 106 -3.18 -3.24 1.99
CA THR A 106 -2.68 -1.88 1.78
C THR A 106 -2.89 -1.02 3.01
N PHE A 107 -1.87 -0.23 3.38
CA PHE A 107 -2.02 0.74 4.44
C PHE A 107 -2.83 1.94 3.94
N ILE A 108 -3.74 2.40 4.77
CA ILE A 108 -4.59 3.55 4.45
C ILE A 108 -5.10 4.21 5.73
N ASP A 109 -5.44 5.49 5.67
CA ASP A 109 -6.15 6.14 6.76
C ASP A 109 -7.65 5.82 6.71
N TRP A 110 -8.37 6.20 7.77
CA TRP A 110 -9.81 5.95 7.91
C TRP A 110 -10.65 6.62 6.80
N ARG A 111 -10.15 7.68 6.17
CA ARG A 111 -10.85 8.42 5.09
C ARG A 111 -10.76 7.67 3.77
N GLY A 112 -9.59 7.15 3.44
CA GLY A 112 -9.33 6.42 2.21
C GLY A 112 -9.84 4.97 2.23
N ALA A 113 -10.03 4.37 3.41
CA ALA A 113 -10.42 2.96 3.53
C ALA A 113 -11.70 2.58 2.74
N PRO A 114 -12.77 3.39 2.73
CA PRO A 114 -13.95 3.08 1.91
C PRO A 114 -13.65 3.07 0.40
N THR A 115 -12.79 3.98 -0.08
CA THR A 115 -12.39 4.07 -1.48
C THR A 115 -11.57 2.87 -1.92
N VAL A 116 -10.62 2.44 -1.09
CA VAL A 116 -9.85 1.20 -1.31
C VAL A 116 -10.76 -0.03 -1.35
N ALA A 117 -11.72 -0.13 -0.43
CA ALA A 117 -12.68 -1.24 -0.42
C ALA A 117 -13.55 -1.25 -1.69
N ALA A 118 -13.99 -0.07 -2.16
CA ALA A 118 -14.74 0.06 -3.40
C ALA A 118 -13.91 -0.34 -4.63
N ALA A 119 -12.63 0.05 -4.69
CA ALA A 119 -11.71 -0.35 -5.75
C ALA A 119 -11.50 -1.88 -5.77
N ALA A 120 -11.24 -2.48 -4.61
CA ALA A 120 -11.08 -3.92 -4.48
C ALA A 120 -12.35 -4.68 -4.92
N ALA A 121 -13.54 -4.21 -4.53
CA ALA A 121 -14.81 -4.80 -4.94
C ALA A 121 -15.05 -4.71 -6.44
N LYS A 122 -14.71 -3.58 -7.08
CA LYS A 122 -14.78 -3.42 -8.55
C LYS A 122 -13.93 -4.45 -9.29
N LEU A 123 -12.83 -4.87 -8.71
CA LEU A 123 -11.89 -5.83 -9.28
C LEU A 123 -12.13 -7.28 -8.82
N GLY A 124 -13.25 -7.53 -8.15
CA GLY A 124 -13.67 -8.88 -7.74
C GLY A 124 -12.87 -9.48 -6.59
N LEU A 125 -12.17 -8.66 -5.81
CA LEU A 125 -11.46 -9.11 -4.63
C LEU A 125 -12.43 -9.34 -3.46
N THR A 126 -12.21 -10.41 -2.70
CA THR A 126 -13.02 -10.76 -1.53
C THR A 126 -12.40 -10.18 -0.26
N PRO A 127 -13.10 -9.36 0.53
CA PRO A 127 -12.58 -8.86 1.79
C PRO A 127 -12.38 -10.01 2.78
N LEU A 128 -11.22 -10.04 3.46
CA LEU A 128 -10.87 -11.02 4.47
C LEU A 128 -10.92 -10.45 5.88
N ASN A 129 -10.26 -9.32 6.09
CA ASN A 129 -10.10 -8.74 7.42
C ASN A 129 -9.72 -7.26 7.32
N LEU A 130 -9.81 -6.57 8.45
CA LEU A 130 -9.30 -5.23 8.65
C LEU A 130 -8.37 -5.24 9.87
N ILE A 131 -7.10 -5.01 9.65
CA ILE A 131 -6.11 -4.89 10.71
C ILE A 131 -6.00 -3.42 11.11
N VAL A 132 -5.92 -3.16 12.41
CA VAL A 132 -5.65 -1.83 12.95
C VAL A 132 -4.19 -1.78 13.39
N TRP A 133 -3.41 -0.95 12.71
CA TRP A 133 -2.03 -0.66 13.08
C TRP A 133 -2.01 0.47 14.12
N ALA A 134 -1.92 0.11 15.39
CA ALA A 134 -1.85 1.09 16.48
C ALA A 134 -0.45 1.72 16.53
N LYS A 135 -0.39 3.05 16.50
CA LYS A 135 0.85 3.83 16.60
C LYS A 135 1.12 4.24 18.05
N THR A 136 2.38 4.49 18.36
CA THR A 136 2.77 5.04 19.69
C THR A 136 2.43 6.51 19.83
N ASN A 137 2.40 7.25 18.71
CA ASN A 137 2.09 8.68 18.68
C ASN A 137 0.81 8.92 17.89
N ALA A 138 -0.08 9.75 18.44
CA ALA A 138 -1.26 10.21 17.74
C ALA A 138 -0.89 11.22 16.66
N GLY A 139 -1.46 11.05 15.45
CA GLY A 139 -1.42 12.03 14.39
C GLY A 139 -2.28 13.26 14.67
N MET A 140 -2.26 14.20 13.74
CA MET A 140 -3.18 15.34 13.74
C MET A 140 -4.62 14.86 13.49
N GLY A 141 -5.60 15.56 14.04
CA GLY A 141 -7.02 15.24 13.86
C GLY A 141 -7.89 16.44 14.11
N SER A 142 -9.09 16.48 13.52
CA SER A 142 -10.05 17.58 13.71
C SER A 142 -10.85 17.46 15.00
N LEU A 143 -11.48 16.30 15.23
CA LEU A 143 -12.26 16.03 16.46
C LEU A 143 -11.49 15.12 17.41
N TYR A 144 -11.04 13.97 16.92
CA TYR A 144 -10.15 13.07 17.63
C TYR A 144 -8.83 12.91 16.88
N ARG A 145 -7.75 12.70 17.60
CA ARG A 145 -6.46 12.37 17.00
C ARG A 145 -6.44 10.91 16.57
N SER A 146 -6.03 10.66 15.34
CA SER A 146 -5.83 9.30 14.83
C SER A 146 -4.51 8.73 15.33
N GLN A 147 -4.56 7.66 16.11
CA GLN A 147 -3.39 6.93 16.61
C GLN A 147 -3.24 5.58 15.92
N HIS A 148 -3.78 5.46 14.73
CA HIS A 148 -3.79 4.22 13.99
C HIS A 148 -3.74 4.48 12.48
N GLU A 149 -3.35 3.45 11.76
CA GLU A 149 -3.62 3.24 10.34
C GLU A 149 -4.40 1.96 10.17
N LEU A 150 -5.09 1.83 9.07
CA LEU A 150 -5.87 0.66 8.71
C LEU A 150 -5.12 -0.15 7.66
N LEU A 151 -5.24 -1.46 7.73
CA LEU A 151 -4.70 -2.37 6.73
C LEU A 151 -5.83 -3.35 6.34
N PRO A 152 -6.72 -2.95 5.41
CA PRO A 152 -7.68 -3.86 4.83
C PRO A 152 -6.97 -4.97 4.05
N LEU A 153 -7.43 -6.20 4.22
CA LEU A 153 -6.96 -7.38 3.54
C LEU A 153 -8.03 -7.94 2.62
N PHE A 154 -7.62 -8.26 1.40
CA PHE A 154 -8.49 -8.83 0.37
C PHE A 154 -7.86 -10.09 -0.19
N LYS A 155 -8.68 -11.02 -0.68
CA LYS A 155 -8.27 -12.25 -1.35
C LYS A 155 -8.60 -12.17 -2.84
N LYS A 156 -7.68 -12.65 -3.68
CA LYS A 156 -7.92 -12.88 -5.11
C LYS A 156 -8.43 -14.30 -5.32
N GLY A 157 -9.52 -14.43 -6.09
CA GLY A 157 -10.05 -15.71 -6.56
C GLY A 157 -10.60 -16.63 -5.47
N ASP A 158 -10.81 -17.92 -5.81
CA ASP A 158 -11.53 -18.86 -4.97
C ASP A 158 -10.63 -19.82 -4.19
N ALA A 159 -9.38 -19.99 -4.58
CA ALA A 159 -8.46 -20.84 -3.85
C ALA A 159 -8.29 -20.42 -2.38
N PRO A 160 -8.02 -21.34 -1.47
CA PRO A 160 -7.74 -21.01 -0.08
C PRO A 160 -6.45 -20.17 0.00
N HIS A 161 -6.48 -19.12 0.81
CA HIS A 161 -5.27 -18.35 1.10
C HIS A 161 -4.36 -19.10 2.10
N VAL A 162 -3.06 -18.84 2.03
CA VAL A 162 -2.12 -19.35 3.04
C VAL A 162 -2.44 -18.68 4.37
N ASN A 163 -2.79 -19.50 5.35
CA ASN A 163 -3.10 -19.03 6.69
C ASN A 163 -2.39 -19.91 7.73
N ASN A 164 -1.32 -19.36 8.30
CA ASN A 164 -0.54 -19.99 9.35
C ASN A 164 -0.91 -19.45 10.74
N ILE A 165 -2.01 -18.71 10.87
CA ILE A 165 -2.48 -18.16 12.13
C ILE A 165 -3.21 -19.26 12.91
N GLU A 166 -2.66 -19.64 14.04
CA GLU A 166 -3.31 -20.56 14.95
C GLU A 166 -4.46 -19.85 15.69
N LEU A 167 -5.69 -20.05 15.20
CA LEU A 167 -6.91 -19.48 15.80
C LEU A 167 -7.35 -20.14 17.12
N GLY A 168 -6.54 -21.05 17.69
CA GLY A 168 -6.81 -21.72 18.96
C GLY A 168 -6.76 -20.79 20.17
N LYS A 169 -6.07 -21.20 21.21
CA LYS A 169 -5.95 -20.43 22.47
C LYS A 169 -5.28 -19.05 22.34
N ARG A 170 -4.49 -18.84 21.28
CA ARG A 170 -3.72 -17.60 21.02
C ARG A 170 -4.31 -16.70 19.94
N GLY A 171 -5.14 -17.22 19.06
CA GLY A 171 -5.79 -16.47 17.98
C GLY A 171 -7.06 -15.76 18.43
N ARG A 172 -7.50 -15.96 19.65
CA ARG A 172 -8.59 -15.20 20.23
C ARG A 172 -8.04 -13.91 20.83
N TRP A 173 -8.63 -12.85 20.39
CA TRP A 173 -8.47 -11.54 20.98
C TRP A 173 -8.65 -11.63 22.51
N ARG A 174 -7.77 -11.01 23.26
CA ARG A 174 -7.97 -10.80 24.69
C ARG A 174 -8.36 -9.32 24.86
N SER A 175 -9.56 -9.11 25.33
CA SER A 175 -10.01 -7.82 25.88
C SER A 175 -9.13 -7.39 27.04
#